data_aac9af13d5226a787214f3b002452825
#
_entry.id   aac9af13d5226a787214f3b002452825
#
_cell.length_a   1.000
_cell.length_b   1.000
_cell.length_c   1.000
_cell.angle_alpha   90.00
_cell.angle_beta   90.00
_cell.angle_gamma   90.00
#
_symmetry.space_group_name_H-M   'P 1'
#
loop_
_entity.id
_entity.type
_entity.pdbx_description
1 polymer ?
#
loop_
_entity_poly.entity_id
_entity_poly.type
_entity_poly.pdbx_seq_one_letter_code
_entity_poly.pdbx_strand_id
1 'polypeptide(L)'
;MTKTKNAFVAWKHKDYRLFLIAKVCLTIAIQMQSIILSWLIYEMTKDPLSLGIIGLIEAIPALSVALFGGHLADRLSRRKLLIWSSAITLSASAFLAIYVYDFGKISTWPIYLTIFLIGLARGFHAPTQAAFWGQLVTKEHYVNASTWNSSLWQVAAVIGHAMGGF
;
A
#
# COMPACT_ATOMS: atom_id res chain seq x y z
N MET A 1 26.02 -31.30 7.17
CA MET A 1 26.67 -29.97 7.23
C MET A 1 25.58 -28.90 7.03
N THR A 2 25.08 -28.33 8.10
CA THR A 2 24.11 -27.23 8.09
C THR A 2 24.84 -25.96 7.62
N LYS A 3 24.70 -25.61 6.33
CA LYS A 3 25.05 -24.26 5.88
C LYS A 3 24.31 -23.27 6.77
N THR A 4 25.04 -22.54 7.58
CA THR A 4 24.53 -21.37 8.32
C THR A 4 23.80 -20.49 7.32
N LYS A 5 22.47 -20.51 7.38
CA LYS A 5 21.61 -19.68 6.52
C LYS A 5 21.83 -18.24 6.98
N ASN A 6 22.74 -17.52 6.31
CA ASN A 6 22.94 -16.10 6.57
C ASN A 6 21.57 -15.39 6.42
N ALA A 7 21.02 -14.87 7.53
CA ALA A 7 19.73 -14.22 7.57
C ALA A 7 19.62 -13.01 6.60
N PHE A 8 20.76 -12.45 6.19
CA PHE A 8 20.87 -11.26 5.33
C PHE A 8 21.24 -11.57 3.87
N VAL A 9 21.12 -12.82 3.42
CA VAL A 9 21.52 -13.18 2.05
C VAL A 9 20.68 -12.41 1.01
N ALA A 10 19.37 -12.25 1.23
CA ALA A 10 18.50 -11.49 0.32
C ALA A 10 18.90 -10.01 0.20
N TRP A 11 19.49 -9.42 1.24
CA TRP A 11 19.93 -8.02 1.25
C TRP A 11 21.16 -7.75 0.37
N LYS A 12 21.86 -8.79 -0.10
CA LYS A 12 22.97 -8.65 -1.05
C LYS A 12 22.50 -8.21 -2.44
N HIS A 13 21.24 -8.49 -2.78
CA HIS A 13 20.64 -8.07 -4.04
C HIS A 13 20.23 -6.60 -3.99
N LYS A 14 20.95 -5.71 -4.71
CA LYS A 14 20.73 -4.27 -4.71
C LYS A 14 19.27 -3.88 -5.06
N ASP A 15 18.73 -4.51 -6.10
CA ASP A 15 17.38 -4.21 -6.58
C ASP A 15 16.32 -4.64 -5.56
N TYR A 16 16.51 -5.78 -4.90
CA TYR A 16 15.62 -6.24 -3.83
C TYR A 16 15.65 -5.29 -2.62
N ARG A 17 16.83 -4.82 -2.23
CA ARG A 17 16.98 -3.85 -1.13
C ARG A 17 16.26 -2.53 -1.42
N LEU A 18 16.45 -1.98 -2.62
CA LEU A 18 15.76 -0.75 -3.05
C LEU A 18 14.25 -0.94 -3.08
N PHE A 19 13.80 -2.10 -3.56
CA PHE A 19 12.38 -2.47 -3.53
C PHE A 19 11.82 -2.53 -2.11
N LEU A 20 12.53 -3.16 -1.16
CA LEU A 20 12.10 -3.22 0.24
C LEU A 20 11.98 -1.84 0.88
N ILE A 21 12.97 -0.96 0.66
CA ILE A 21 12.94 0.40 1.19
C ILE A 21 11.72 1.16 0.65
N ALA A 22 11.53 1.14 -0.68
CA ALA A 22 10.37 1.77 -1.31
C ALA A 22 9.04 1.23 -0.77
N LYS A 23 8.95 -0.09 -0.59
CA LYS A 23 7.78 -0.76 -0.01
C LYS A 23 7.50 -0.31 1.41
N VAL A 24 8.52 -0.26 2.28
CA VAL A 24 8.39 0.16 3.67
C VAL A 24 7.89 1.59 3.74
N CYS A 25 8.50 2.52 2.99
CA CYS A 25 8.07 3.91 2.94
C CYS A 25 6.62 4.05 2.48
N LEU A 26 6.24 3.34 1.40
CA LEU A 26 4.88 3.36 0.88
C LEU A 26 3.88 2.78 1.89
N THR A 27 4.24 1.68 2.57
CA THR A 27 3.37 1.07 3.59
C THR A 27 3.14 2.02 4.75
N ILE A 28 4.19 2.66 5.28
CA ILE A 28 4.07 3.65 6.35
C ILE A 28 3.14 4.78 5.93
N ALA A 29 3.35 5.35 4.74
CA ALA A 29 2.53 6.45 4.22
C ALA A 29 1.04 6.07 4.09
N ILE A 30 0.74 4.89 3.54
CA ILE A 30 -0.64 4.42 3.37
C ILE A 30 -1.32 4.17 4.73
N GLN A 31 -0.62 3.55 5.68
CA GLN A 31 -1.18 3.25 7.00
C GLN A 31 -1.40 4.52 7.83
N MET A 32 -0.46 5.46 7.76
CA MET A 32 -0.61 6.79 8.36
C MET A 32 -1.83 7.51 7.77
N GLN A 33 -1.95 7.55 6.44
CA GLN A 33 -3.06 8.17 5.75
C GLN A 33 -4.40 7.54 6.12
N SER A 34 -4.47 6.21 6.24
CA SER A 34 -5.70 5.49 6.60
C SER A 34 -6.25 5.95 7.96
N ILE A 35 -5.38 6.11 8.96
CA ILE A 35 -5.78 6.62 10.29
C ILE A 35 -6.27 8.07 10.20
N ILE A 36 -5.52 8.93 9.51
CA ILE A 36 -5.86 10.35 9.37
C ILE A 36 -7.23 10.51 8.68
N LEU A 37 -7.48 9.75 7.61
CA LEU A 37 -8.76 9.80 6.90
C LEU A 37 -9.92 9.27 7.73
N SER A 38 -9.71 8.21 8.48
CA SER A 38 -10.71 7.67 9.40
C SER A 38 -11.07 8.69 10.48
N TRP A 39 -10.06 9.32 11.06
CA TRP A 39 -10.27 10.41 12.03
C TRP A 39 -11.00 11.60 11.42
N LEU A 40 -10.57 12.06 10.25
CA LEU A 40 -11.16 13.21 9.57
C LEU A 40 -12.64 12.98 9.24
N ILE A 41 -12.99 11.83 8.69
CA ILE A 41 -14.39 11.48 8.39
C ILE A 41 -15.22 11.40 9.68
N TYR A 42 -14.71 10.74 10.72
CA TYR A 42 -15.42 10.65 11.99
C TYR A 42 -15.64 12.02 12.60
N GLU A 43 -14.65 12.91 12.53
CA GLU A 43 -14.77 14.28 13.05
C GLU A 43 -15.84 15.08 12.29
N MET A 44 -15.96 14.88 10.97
CA MET A 44 -16.94 15.58 10.13
C MET A 44 -18.37 15.04 10.29
N THR A 45 -18.52 13.72 10.43
CA THR A 45 -19.85 13.07 10.45
C THR A 45 -20.37 12.82 11.85
N LYS A 46 -19.49 12.65 12.84
CA LYS A 46 -19.78 12.20 14.21
C LYS A 46 -20.59 10.90 14.27
N ASP A 47 -20.54 10.11 13.19
CA ASP A 47 -21.24 8.84 13.03
C ASP A 47 -20.25 7.68 12.89
N PRO A 48 -20.25 6.68 13.82
CA PRO A 48 -19.40 5.51 13.72
C PRO A 48 -19.63 4.66 12.47
N LEU A 49 -20.83 4.73 11.86
CA LEU A 49 -21.16 3.99 10.64
C LEU A 49 -20.28 4.46 9.47
N SER A 50 -19.91 5.74 9.45
CA SER A 50 -19.05 6.31 8.44
C SER A 50 -17.67 5.61 8.35
N LEU A 51 -17.14 5.08 9.47
CA LEU A 51 -15.91 4.31 9.51
C LEU A 51 -16.07 2.96 8.78
N GLY A 52 -17.23 2.32 8.94
CA GLY A 52 -17.56 1.11 8.20
C GLY A 52 -17.68 1.35 6.70
N ILE A 53 -18.27 2.50 6.31
CA ILE A 53 -18.40 2.91 4.91
C ILE A 53 -17.01 3.13 4.28
N ILE A 54 -16.05 3.74 4.98
CA ILE A 54 -14.66 3.87 4.53
C ILE A 54 -14.08 2.50 4.17
N GLY A 55 -14.22 1.52 5.09
CA GLY A 55 -13.74 0.16 4.85
C GLY A 55 -14.33 -0.48 3.60
N LEU A 56 -15.64 -0.31 3.37
CA LEU A 56 -16.32 -0.82 2.18
C LEU A 56 -15.86 -0.11 0.90
N ILE A 57 -15.76 1.22 0.92
CA ILE A 57 -15.32 2.01 -0.23
C ILE A 57 -13.87 1.65 -0.63
N GLU A 58 -13.03 1.28 0.31
CA GLU A 58 -11.66 0.81 0.03
C GLU A 58 -11.64 -0.65 -0.43
N ALA A 59 -12.36 -1.54 0.27
CA ALA A 59 -12.30 -2.98 0.07
C ALA A 59 -12.98 -3.42 -1.24
N ILE A 60 -14.16 -2.89 -1.56
CA ILE A 60 -14.92 -3.30 -2.75
C ILE A 60 -14.11 -3.10 -4.04
N PRO A 61 -13.56 -1.92 -4.36
CA PRO A 61 -12.77 -1.74 -5.55
C PRO A 61 -11.47 -2.54 -5.51
N ALA A 62 -10.82 -2.66 -4.34
CA ALA A 62 -9.60 -3.45 -4.21
C ALA A 62 -9.84 -4.93 -4.53
N LEU A 63 -10.91 -5.53 -4.00
CA LEU A 63 -11.27 -6.91 -4.27
C LEU A 63 -11.71 -7.12 -5.72
N SER A 64 -12.54 -6.23 -6.26
CA SER A 64 -12.99 -6.29 -7.65
C SER A 64 -11.81 -6.29 -8.62
N VAL A 65 -10.87 -5.38 -8.40
CA VAL A 65 -9.65 -5.30 -9.22
C VAL A 65 -8.74 -6.49 -8.99
N ALA A 66 -8.59 -7.00 -7.76
CA ALA A 66 -7.72 -8.14 -7.47
C ALA A 66 -8.17 -9.41 -8.22
N LEU A 67 -9.49 -9.62 -8.37
CA LEU A 67 -10.04 -10.74 -9.14
C LEU A 67 -9.69 -10.68 -10.64
N PHE A 68 -9.69 -9.49 -11.23
CA PHE A 68 -9.40 -9.28 -12.66
C PHE A 68 -7.95 -8.87 -12.91
N GLY A 69 -7.30 -8.26 -11.92
CA GLY A 69 -5.97 -7.68 -12.00
C GLY A 69 -4.86 -8.70 -12.25
N GLY A 70 -5.05 -9.97 -11.85
CA GLY A 70 -4.11 -11.05 -12.13
C GLY A 70 -3.91 -11.25 -13.63
N HIS A 71 -4.99 -11.30 -14.40
CA HIS A 71 -4.93 -11.44 -15.86
C HIS A 71 -4.28 -10.23 -16.55
N LEU A 72 -4.53 -9.03 -16.04
CA LEU A 72 -3.92 -7.81 -16.57
C LEU A 72 -2.43 -7.70 -16.19
N ALA A 73 -2.06 -8.14 -15.00
CA ALA A 73 -0.68 -8.18 -14.52
C ALA A 73 0.21 -9.14 -15.33
N ASP A 74 -0.37 -10.18 -15.93
CA ASP A 74 0.35 -11.13 -16.79
C ASP A 74 0.67 -10.54 -18.19
N ARG A 75 -0.13 -9.58 -18.65
CA ARG A 75 0.04 -8.92 -19.95
C ARG A 75 0.89 -7.65 -19.90
N LEU A 76 0.98 -7.00 -18.76
CA LEU A 76 1.71 -5.75 -18.59
C LEU A 76 3.01 -5.97 -17.81
N SER A 77 4.01 -5.12 -18.04
CA SER A 77 5.23 -5.18 -17.25
C SER A 77 4.94 -4.83 -15.79
N ARG A 78 5.26 -5.75 -14.87
CA ARG A 78 5.02 -5.63 -13.42
C ARG A 78 5.58 -4.33 -12.83
N ARG A 79 6.75 -3.90 -13.34
CA ARG A 79 7.38 -2.63 -12.94
C ARG A 79 6.49 -1.43 -13.31
N LYS A 80 5.92 -1.41 -14.52
CA LYS A 80 5.03 -0.32 -14.95
C LYS A 80 3.77 -0.28 -14.11
N LEU A 81 3.14 -1.43 -13.84
CA LEU A 81 1.97 -1.51 -12.98
C LEU A 81 2.23 -0.98 -11.57
N LEU A 82 3.37 -1.33 -10.96
CA LEU A 82 3.75 -0.80 -9.65
C LEU A 82 3.95 0.71 -9.68
N ILE A 83 4.59 1.25 -10.71
CA ILE A 83 4.79 2.69 -10.86
C ILE A 83 3.43 3.40 -11.03
N TRP A 84 2.56 2.91 -11.92
CA TRP A 84 1.25 3.50 -12.15
C TRP A 84 0.36 3.46 -10.91
N SER A 85 0.27 2.31 -10.22
CA SER A 85 -0.52 2.21 -8.99
C SER A 85 0.00 3.13 -7.88
N SER A 86 1.32 3.25 -7.73
CA SER A 86 1.93 4.19 -6.78
C SER A 86 1.71 5.65 -7.17
N ALA A 87 1.75 5.97 -8.47
CA ALA A 87 1.46 7.31 -8.98
C ALA A 87 0.00 7.71 -8.74
N ILE A 88 -0.95 6.80 -8.93
CA ILE A 88 -2.37 7.03 -8.63
C ILE A 88 -2.54 7.31 -7.14
N THR A 89 -1.94 6.48 -6.27
CA THR A 89 -1.99 6.69 -4.81
C THR A 89 -1.41 8.05 -4.42
N LEU A 90 -0.25 8.40 -4.97
CA LEU A 90 0.40 9.69 -4.70
C LEU A 90 -0.46 10.87 -5.16
N SER A 91 -1.01 10.81 -6.38
CA SER A 91 -1.86 11.86 -6.94
C SER A 91 -3.14 12.04 -6.13
N ALA A 92 -3.79 10.93 -5.74
CA ALA A 92 -4.99 10.96 -4.91
C ALA A 92 -4.70 11.56 -3.52
N SER A 93 -3.57 11.20 -2.91
CA SER A 93 -3.14 11.76 -1.62
C SER A 93 -2.80 13.23 -1.72
N ALA A 94 -2.10 13.66 -2.78
CA ALA A 94 -1.77 15.06 -3.01
C ALA A 94 -3.03 15.91 -3.27
N PHE A 95 -3.96 15.40 -4.08
CA PHE A 95 -5.26 16.03 -4.29
C PHE A 95 -6.00 16.28 -2.97
N LEU A 96 -6.06 15.26 -2.12
CA LEU A 96 -6.73 15.38 -0.84
C LEU A 96 -6.03 16.37 0.10
N ALA A 97 -4.69 16.37 0.15
CA ALA A 97 -3.93 17.30 0.96
C ALA A 97 -4.22 18.76 0.55
N ILE A 98 -4.23 19.05 -0.76
CA ILE A 98 -4.57 20.37 -1.29
C ILE A 98 -6.02 20.71 -0.97
N TYR A 99 -6.95 19.77 -1.17
CA TYR A 99 -8.36 19.99 -0.89
C TYR A 99 -8.60 20.36 0.59
N VAL A 100 -8.00 19.65 1.52
CA VAL A 100 -8.17 19.91 2.96
C VAL A 100 -7.52 21.25 3.35
N TYR A 101 -6.41 21.61 2.70
CA TYR A 101 -5.71 22.86 2.98
C TYR A 101 -6.49 24.10 2.48
N ASP A 102 -6.96 24.05 1.22
CA ASP A 102 -7.58 25.24 0.58
C ASP A 102 -9.05 25.41 0.91
N PHE A 103 -9.82 24.31 1.00
CA PHE A 103 -11.28 24.34 1.15
C PHE A 103 -11.77 23.96 2.53
N GLY A 104 -10.86 23.51 3.42
CA GLY A 104 -11.25 23.03 4.74
C GLY A 104 -12.12 21.77 4.67
N LYS A 105 -12.88 21.51 5.74
CA LYS A 105 -13.72 20.30 5.89
C LYS A 105 -15.14 20.52 5.35
N ILE A 106 -15.33 21.01 4.13
CA ILE A 106 -16.65 21.41 3.61
C ILE A 106 -17.48 20.19 3.19
N SER A 107 -16.85 19.13 2.64
CA SER A 107 -17.57 17.96 2.12
C SER A 107 -16.77 16.67 2.34
N THR A 108 -17.49 15.58 2.61
CA THR A 108 -16.91 14.23 2.76
C THR A 108 -16.65 13.54 1.42
N TRP A 109 -17.30 13.98 0.34
CA TRP A 109 -17.21 13.34 -0.98
C TRP A 109 -15.80 13.22 -1.55
N PRO A 110 -14.94 14.26 -1.52
CA PRO A 110 -13.56 14.14 -2.02
C PRO A 110 -12.72 13.12 -1.22
N ILE A 111 -13.04 12.97 0.07
CA ILE A 111 -12.36 11.99 0.92
C ILE A 111 -12.75 10.57 0.48
N TYR A 112 -14.03 10.31 0.30
CA TYR A 112 -14.52 9.00 -0.19
C TYR A 112 -13.99 8.69 -1.59
N LEU A 113 -13.94 9.68 -2.50
CA LEU A 113 -13.35 9.51 -3.83
C LEU A 113 -11.87 9.14 -3.75
N THR A 114 -11.11 9.80 -2.88
CA THR A 114 -9.69 9.50 -2.67
C THR A 114 -9.50 8.07 -2.16
N ILE A 115 -10.30 7.65 -1.17
CA ILE A 115 -10.26 6.28 -0.62
C ILE A 115 -10.59 5.25 -1.69
N PHE A 116 -11.59 5.52 -2.53
CA PHE A 116 -11.96 4.65 -3.66
C PHE A 116 -10.80 4.50 -4.67
N LEU A 117 -10.15 5.60 -5.05
CA LEU A 117 -9.00 5.57 -5.95
C LEU A 117 -7.79 4.82 -5.36
N ILE A 118 -7.54 4.98 -4.06
CA ILE A 118 -6.51 4.23 -3.35
C ILE A 118 -6.86 2.75 -3.31
N GLY A 119 -8.13 2.39 -3.07
CA GLY A 119 -8.63 1.01 -3.11
C GLY A 119 -8.39 0.36 -4.48
N LEU A 120 -8.73 1.06 -5.57
CA LEU A 120 -8.43 0.60 -6.93
C LEU A 120 -6.93 0.37 -7.15
N ALA A 121 -6.09 1.33 -6.76
CA ALA A 121 -4.64 1.22 -6.88
C ALA A 121 -4.09 0.02 -6.09
N ARG A 122 -4.59 -0.24 -4.88
CA ARG A 122 -4.22 -1.38 -4.03
C ARG A 122 -4.58 -2.72 -4.67
N GLY A 123 -5.72 -2.82 -5.33
CA GLY A 123 -6.15 -4.02 -6.03
C GLY A 123 -5.14 -4.49 -7.10
N PHE A 124 -4.50 -3.55 -7.81
CA PHE A 124 -3.41 -3.85 -8.73
C PHE A 124 -2.06 -4.03 -8.03
N HIS A 125 -1.80 -3.23 -7.01
CA HIS A 125 -0.50 -3.18 -6.35
C HIS A 125 -0.14 -4.49 -5.65
N ALA A 126 -1.06 -5.07 -4.88
CA ALA A 126 -0.81 -6.24 -4.07
C ALA A 126 -0.37 -7.48 -4.87
N PRO A 127 -1.11 -7.96 -5.89
CA PRO A 127 -0.70 -9.12 -6.67
C PRO A 127 0.56 -8.84 -7.51
N THR A 128 0.67 -7.62 -8.06
CA THR A 128 1.85 -7.23 -8.85
C THR A 128 3.11 -7.21 -8.01
N GLN A 129 3.03 -6.68 -6.80
CA GLN A 129 4.15 -6.65 -5.86
C GLN A 129 4.58 -8.05 -5.45
N ALA A 130 3.61 -8.94 -5.17
CA ALA A 130 3.90 -10.34 -4.82
C ALA A 130 4.65 -11.07 -5.94
N ALA A 131 4.30 -10.80 -7.20
CA ALA A 131 4.96 -11.40 -8.36
C ALA A 131 6.28 -10.73 -8.74
N PHE A 132 6.47 -9.44 -8.39
CA PHE A 132 7.66 -8.67 -8.77
C PHE A 132 8.87 -8.99 -7.91
N TRP A 133 8.74 -9.01 -6.56
CA TRP A 133 9.89 -9.25 -5.70
C TRP A 133 10.53 -10.62 -5.93
N GLY A 134 9.72 -11.59 -6.37
CA GLY A 134 10.21 -12.91 -6.72
C GLY A 134 11.19 -12.92 -7.91
N GLN A 135 11.19 -11.89 -8.74
CA GLN A 135 12.13 -11.75 -9.85
C GLN A 135 13.45 -11.08 -9.44
N LEU A 136 13.49 -10.47 -8.25
CA LEU A 136 14.64 -9.72 -7.75
C LEU A 136 15.63 -10.56 -6.96
N VAL A 137 15.26 -11.81 -6.64
CA VAL A 137 16.09 -12.73 -5.86
C VAL A 137 16.18 -14.10 -6.54
N THR A 138 17.28 -14.80 -6.31
CA THR A 138 17.43 -16.17 -6.79
C THR A 138 16.53 -17.13 -6.02
N LYS A 139 16.12 -18.23 -6.65
CA LYS A 139 15.22 -19.23 -6.03
C LYS A 139 15.72 -19.75 -4.67
N GLU A 140 17.03 -19.85 -4.51
CA GLU A 140 17.68 -20.32 -3.27
C GLU A 140 17.43 -19.36 -2.09
N HIS A 141 17.23 -18.07 -2.36
CA HIS A 141 17.04 -17.03 -1.36
C HIS A 141 15.57 -16.65 -1.14
N TYR A 142 14.63 -17.32 -1.82
CA TYR A 142 13.19 -17.03 -1.77
C TYR A 142 12.61 -17.01 -0.35
N VAL A 143 12.91 -18.04 0.46
CA VAL A 143 12.42 -18.15 1.82
C VAL A 143 12.91 -16.98 2.68
N ASN A 144 14.19 -16.65 2.55
CA ASN A 144 14.78 -15.52 3.28
C ASN A 144 14.16 -14.18 2.85
N ALA A 145 14.01 -13.96 1.55
CA ALA A 145 13.38 -12.75 1.02
C ALA A 145 11.90 -12.63 1.44
N SER A 146 11.13 -13.71 1.41
CA SER A 146 9.74 -13.73 1.86
C SER A 146 9.61 -13.36 3.33
N THR A 147 10.49 -13.89 4.19
CA THR A 147 10.51 -13.57 5.62
C THR A 147 10.76 -12.07 5.84
N TRP A 148 11.79 -11.51 5.20
CA TRP A 148 12.07 -10.07 5.29
C TRP A 148 10.92 -9.21 4.76
N ASN A 149 10.35 -9.60 3.61
CA ASN A 149 9.23 -8.89 2.99
C ASN A 149 8.00 -8.84 3.92
N SER A 150 7.68 -9.93 4.60
CA SER A 150 6.54 -10.01 5.54
C SER A 150 6.82 -9.28 6.85
N SER A 151 8.00 -9.47 7.43
CA SER A 151 8.38 -8.84 8.71
C SER A 151 8.45 -7.32 8.58
N LEU A 152 9.09 -6.81 7.53
CA LEU A 152 9.17 -5.37 7.28
C LEU A 152 7.82 -4.75 6.98
N TRP A 153 6.93 -5.47 6.30
CA TRP A 153 5.56 -4.99 6.10
C TRP A 153 4.82 -4.81 7.42
N GLN A 154 4.91 -5.79 8.35
CA GLN A 154 4.26 -5.70 9.65
C GLN A 154 4.82 -4.55 10.49
N VAL A 155 6.15 -4.42 10.55
CA VAL A 155 6.81 -3.33 11.27
C VAL A 155 6.40 -1.97 10.69
N ALA A 156 6.42 -1.84 9.36
CA ALA A 156 6.00 -0.61 8.68
C ALA A 156 4.52 -0.28 8.93
N ALA A 157 3.65 -1.30 8.97
CA ALA A 157 2.24 -1.10 9.28
C ALA A 157 2.03 -0.57 10.70
N VAL A 158 2.69 -1.16 11.69
CA VAL A 158 2.63 -0.67 13.09
C VAL A 158 3.14 0.75 13.22
N ILE A 159 4.31 1.05 12.62
CA ILE A 159 4.89 2.40 12.63
C ILE A 159 3.95 3.41 11.95
N GLY A 160 3.38 3.05 10.80
CA GLY A 160 2.47 3.93 10.06
C GLY A 160 1.20 4.27 10.86
N HIS A 161 0.58 3.28 11.50
CA HIS A 161 -0.58 3.53 12.36
C HIS A 161 -0.20 4.38 13.58
N ALA A 162 0.92 4.10 14.24
CA ALA A 162 1.38 4.88 15.36
C ALA A 162 1.63 6.35 14.98
N MET A 163 2.32 6.60 13.85
CA MET A 163 2.60 7.96 13.36
C MET A 163 1.34 8.71 12.91
N GLY A 164 0.32 7.99 12.42
CA GLY A 164 -0.94 8.61 12.01
C GLY A 164 -1.87 8.96 13.18
N GLY A 165 -1.64 8.36 14.35
CA GLY A 165 -2.42 8.62 15.57
C GLY A 165 -1.88 9.76 16.46
N PHE A 166 -0.66 10.24 16.19
CA PHE A 166 -0.07 11.41 16.86
C PHE A 166 -0.37 12.69 16.06
#